data_cbd4eb5270362782bd2282f83459d9db
#
_entry.id   cbd4eb5270362782bd2282f83459d9db
#
_cell.length_a   1.000
_cell.length_b   1.000
_cell.length_c   1.000
_cell.angle_alpha   90.00
_cell.angle_beta   90.00
_cell.angle_gamma   90.00
#
_symmetry.space_group_name_H-M   'P 1'
#
loop_
_entity.id
_entity.type
_entity.pdbx_description
1 polymer ?
#
loop_
_entity_poly.entity_id
_entity_poly.type
_entity_poly.pdbx_seq_one_letter_code
_entity_poly.pdbx_strand_id
1 'polypeptide(L)'
;MRLLLWLSLVLLSNSIYSQGTYWKLSSGEIQFLSDAPLELITATSKEVQGIIDIKQRTFAFAVFINSFEGFNSPLQQQHFNENYLESDRFPKAIFKGRIIEKIDLQSEGTFIIRAKGMLNVHGIEQERIIKSSITIRDGKLQLESDFSVPLSDHNITIPRIVNQKIAEEIQVSIQGEMEQLQRS
;
A
#
# COMPACT_ATOMS: atom_id res chain seq x y z
N MET A 1 -4.14 -14.52 74.09
CA MET A 1 -3.63 -13.42 73.26
C MET A 1 -3.34 -14.01 71.89
N ARG A 2 -4.30 -13.88 70.91
CA ARG A 2 -4.22 -14.49 69.57
C ARG A 2 -3.75 -13.42 68.62
N LEU A 3 -2.52 -13.59 68.06
CA LEU A 3 -1.96 -12.75 66.99
C LEU A 3 -2.59 -13.18 65.68
N LEU A 4 -3.42 -12.33 65.06
CA LEU A 4 -3.93 -12.50 63.71
C LEU A 4 -2.90 -11.90 62.72
N LEU A 5 -2.15 -12.78 62.02
CA LEU A 5 -1.30 -12.42 60.90
C LEU A 5 -2.19 -12.12 59.67
N TRP A 6 -2.27 -10.88 59.25
CA TRP A 6 -2.83 -10.47 57.95
C TRP A 6 -1.83 -10.70 56.86
N LEU A 7 -2.03 -11.75 56.07
CA LEU A 7 -1.27 -12.02 54.85
C LEU A 7 -1.88 -11.18 53.72
N SER A 8 -1.30 -10.02 53.41
CA SER A 8 -1.70 -9.20 52.27
C SER A 8 -1.18 -9.83 50.97
N LEU A 9 -2.10 -10.49 50.25
CA LEU A 9 -1.88 -11.02 48.90
C LEU A 9 -1.84 -9.85 47.90
N VAL A 10 -0.64 -9.40 47.54
CA VAL A 10 -0.42 -8.43 46.46
C VAL A 10 -0.66 -9.15 45.15
N LEU A 11 -1.83 -8.95 44.55
CA LEU A 11 -2.16 -9.36 43.18
C LEU A 11 -1.34 -8.45 42.23
N LEU A 12 -0.19 -8.92 41.78
CA LEU A 12 0.50 -8.37 40.63
C LEU A 12 -0.36 -8.60 39.38
N SER A 13 -1.14 -7.61 39.00
CA SER A 13 -1.85 -7.58 37.74
C SER A 13 -0.81 -7.41 36.61
N ASN A 14 -0.36 -8.53 36.02
CA ASN A 14 0.37 -8.51 34.78
C ASN A 14 -0.59 -8.02 33.70
N SER A 15 -0.49 -6.76 33.33
CA SER A 15 -1.12 -6.24 32.11
C SER A 15 -0.49 -6.96 30.94
N ILE A 16 -1.15 -7.97 30.41
CA ILE A 16 -0.79 -8.60 29.14
C ILE A 16 -1.09 -7.55 28.08
N TYR A 17 -0.05 -6.79 27.68
CA TYR A 17 -0.10 -5.95 26.51
C TYR A 17 -0.36 -6.89 25.32
N SER A 18 -1.60 -6.94 24.85
CA SER A 18 -1.95 -7.60 23.60
C SER A 18 -1.22 -6.85 22.49
N GLN A 19 -0.14 -7.45 21.97
CA GLN A 19 0.60 -6.90 20.83
C GLN A 19 -0.40 -6.69 19.68
N GLY A 20 -0.42 -5.47 19.14
CA GLY A 20 -1.31 -5.12 18.04
C GLY A 20 -1.06 -6.05 16.84
N THR A 21 -2.12 -6.60 16.29
CA THR A 21 -2.05 -7.47 15.11
C THR A 21 -2.00 -6.70 13.81
N TYR A 22 -2.13 -5.37 13.87
CA TYR A 22 -2.22 -4.50 12.70
C TYR A 22 -1.00 -3.61 12.56
N TRP A 23 -0.52 -3.51 11.32
CA TRP A 23 0.43 -2.51 10.90
C TRP A 23 -0.29 -1.49 10.03
N LYS A 24 -0.11 -0.21 10.31
CA LYS A 24 -0.67 0.91 9.53
C LYS A 24 0.45 1.72 8.91
N LEU A 25 0.27 2.11 7.65
CA LEU A 25 1.19 2.99 6.96
C LEU A 25 1.23 4.34 7.70
N SER A 26 2.40 4.71 8.21
CA SER A 26 2.67 6.00 8.88
C SER A 26 3.16 7.04 7.90
N SER A 27 3.95 6.61 6.91
CA SER A 27 4.38 7.42 5.77
C SER A 27 4.59 6.53 4.56
N GLY A 28 4.35 7.06 3.37
CA GLY A 28 4.58 6.30 2.14
C GLY A 28 4.46 7.17 0.91
N GLU A 29 5.00 6.64 -0.17
CA GLU A 29 5.00 7.26 -1.48
C GLU A 29 4.72 6.19 -2.52
N ILE A 30 3.90 6.55 -3.50
CA ILE A 30 3.67 5.77 -4.70
C ILE A 30 4.02 6.62 -5.92
N GLN A 31 4.81 6.08 -6.80
CA GLN A 31 5.18 6.71 -8.07
C GLN A 31 4.71 5.83 -9.21
N PHE A 32 4.29 6.44 -10.29
CA PHE A 32 4.16 5.76 -11.55
C PHE A 32 5.11 6.35 -12.61
N LEU A 33 5.47 5.49 -13.55
CA LEU A 33 6.28 5.83 -14.71
C LEU A 33 5.61 5.30 -15.97
N SER A 34 5.31 6.19 -16.90
CA SER A 34 4.96 5.90 -18.30
C SER A 34 6.17 6.20 -19.16
N ASP A 35 6.86 5.16 -19.60
CA ASP A 35 8.04 5.27 -20.49
C ASP A 35 7.62 4.96 -21.92
N ALA A 36 7.31 6.01 -22.67
CA ALA A 36 6.87 5.91 -24.05
C ALA A 36 7.97 6.44 -24.99
N PRO A 37 7.95 6.05 -26.29
CA PRO A 37 9.01 6.39 -27.23
C PRO A 37 9.30 7.89 -27.38
N LEU A 38 8.31 8.76 -27.20
CA LEU A 38 8.44 10.20 -27.37
C LEU A 38 8.31 10.99 -26.07
N GLU A 39 7.89 10.36 -24.98
CA GLU A 39 7.63 11.09 -23.74
C GLU A 39 7.78 10.18 -22.53
N LEU A 40 8.51 10.67 -21.54
CA LEU A 40 8.59 10.09 -20.20
C LEU A 40 7.67 10.89 -19.27
N ILE A 41 6.71 10.20 -18.66
CA ILE A 41 5.79 10.82 -17.71
C ILE A 41 5.95 10.14 -16.36
N THR A 42 6.22 10.92 -15.32
CA THR A 42 6.25 10.46 -13.94
C THR A 42 5.30 11.29 -13.11
N ALA A 43 4.66 10.67 -12.14
CA ALA A 43 3.99 11.40 -11.07
C ALA A 43 4.01 10.59 -9.78
N THR A 44 3.95 11.28 -8.67
CA THR A 44 4.11 10.73 -7.33
C THR A 44 2.99 11.20 -6.43
N SER A 45 2.50 10.31 -5.55
CA SER A 45 1.57 10.67 -4.49
C SER A 45 2.12 10.25 -3.14
N LYS A 46 1.94 11.11 -2.13
CA LYS A 46 2.22 10.83 -0.72
C LYS A 46 0.93 10.55 0.08
N GLU A 47 -0.22 10.56 -0.58
CA GLU A 47 -1.52 10.28 0.04
C GLU A 47 -1.90 8.79 -0.05
N VAL A 48 -0.90 7.93 0.05
CA VAL A 48 -1.11 6.48 0.12
C VAL A 48 -1.49 6.06 1.54
N GLN A 49 -2.48 5.21 1.64
CA GLN A 49 -2.97 4.62 2.88
C GLN A 49 -2.79 3.11 2.83
N GLY A 50 -2.42 2.50 3.97
CA GLY A 50 -2.21 1.05 4.00
C GLY A 50 -2.39 0.46 5.39
N ILE A 51 -2.90 -0.78 5.42
CA ILE A 51 -3.02 -1.58 6.63
C ILE A 51 -2.71 -3.05 6.31
N ILE A 52 -2.01 -3.71 7.22
CA ILE A 52 -1.75 -5.15 7.18
C ILE A 52 -2.22 -5.77 8.49
N ASP A 53 -3.08 -6.79 8.41
CA ASP A 53 -3.41 -7.67 9.52
C ASP A 53 -2.48 -8.88 9.51
N ILE A 54 -1.55 -8.93 10.46
CA ILE A 54 -0.55 -9.99 10.58
C ILE A 54 -1.21 -11.35 10.82
N LYS A 55 -2.18 -11.40 11.73
CA LYS A 55 -2.83 -12.64 12.15
C LYS A 55 -3.62 -13.27 11.00
N GLN A 56 -4.36 -12.44 10.25
CA GLN A 56 -5.14 -12.90 9.11
C GLN A 56 -4.31 -12.95 7.82
N ARG A 57 -3.13 -12.33 7.82
CA ARG A 57 -2.28 -12.11 6.63
C ARG A 57 -3.03 -11.39 5.51
N THR A 58 -3.93 -10.49 5.86
CA THR A 58 -4.67 -9.66 4.92
C THR A 58 -4.09 -8.27 4.87
N PHE A 59 -4.28 -7.61 3.74
CA PHE A 59 -3.84 -6.24 3.55
C PHE A 59 -4.87 -5.44 2.74
N ALA A 60 -4.82 -4.12 2.90
CA ALA A 60 -5.51 -3.17 2.03
C ALA A 60 -4.65 -1.90 1.90
N PHE A 61 -4.40 -1.50 0.66
CA PHE A 61 -3.75 -0.25 0.31
C PHE A 61 -4.64 0.56 -0.62
N ALA A 62 -4.60 1.88 -0.48
CA ALA A 62 -5.36 2.79 -1.32
C ALA A 62 -4.58 4.09 -1.54
N VAL A 63 -4.73 4.69 -2.72
CA VAL A 63 -4.21 6.01 -3.06
C VAL A 63 -5.29 6.83 -3.75
N PHE A 64 -5.36 8.13 -3.46
CA PHE A 64 -6.25 9.05 -4.18
C PHE A 64 -5.65 9.39 -5.55
N ILE A 65 -6.45 9.27 -6.60
CA ILE A 65 -6.00 9.51 -7.98
C ILE A 65 -5.62 10.98 -8.19
N ASN A 66 -6.40 11.90 -7.66
CA ASN A 66 -6.16 13.34 -7.78
C ASN A 66 -4.98 13.87 -6.96
N SER A 67 -4.36 13.04 -6.11
CA SER A 67 -3.20 13.41 -5.30
C SER A 67 -1.85 13.21 -6.00
N PHE A 68 -1.84 12.70 -7.22
CA PHE A 68 -0.60 12.56 -7.99
C PHE A 68 -0.11 13.90 -8.51
N GLU A 69 1.17 14.19 -8.27
CA GLU A 69 1.87 15.41 -8.63
C GLU A 69 3.19 15.09 -9.37
N GLY A 70 3.80 16.10 -10.00
CA GLY A 70 5.09 15.97 -10.68
C GLY A 70 4.99 15.69 -12.18
N PHE A 71 3.82 15.88 -12.77
CA PHE A 71 3.63 15.79 -14.23
C PHE A 71 4.45 16.84 -14.99
N ASN A 72 4.75 16.59 -16.27
CA ASN A 72 5.50 17.51 -17.12
C ASN A 72 4.76 18.85 -17.36
N SER A 73 3.42 18.88 -17.21
CA SER A 73 2.62 20.08 -17.29
C SER A 73 1.28 19.96 -16.55
N PRO A 74 0.66 21.09 -16.15
CA PRO A 74 -0.68 21.08 -15.58
C PRO A 74 -1.75 20.47 -16.48
N LEU A 75 -1.64 20.66 -17.80
CA LEU A 75 -2.55 20.06 -18.78
C LEU A 75 -2.43 18.53 -18.79
N GLN A 76 -1.23 17.98 -18.63
CA GLN A 76 -1.02 16.55 -18.54
C GLN A 76 -1.65 15.96 -17.28
N GLN A 77 -1.53 16.64 -16.13
CA GLN A 77 -2.20 16.27 -14.89
C GLN A 77 -3.72 16.33 -15.03
N GLN A 78 -4.24 17.36 -15.69
CA GLN A 78 -5.67 17.48 -15.98
C GLN A 78 -6.16 16.31 -16.84
N HIS A 79 -5.46 15.98 -17.93
CA HIS A 79 -5.82 14.83 -18.77
C HIS A 79 -5.75 13.50 -18.01
N PHE A 80 -4.75 13.31 -17.15
CA PHE A 80 -4.66 12.14 -16.27
C PHE A 80 -5.91 12.01 -15.42
N ASN A 81 -6.34 13.07 -14.77
CA ASN A 81 -7.51 13.06 -13.88
C ASN A 81 -8.84 12.93 -14.62
N GLU A 82 -9.02 13.66 -15.72
CA GLU A 82 -10.32 13.79 -16.38
C GLU A 82 -10.55 12.75 -17.48
N ASN A 83 -9.50 12.46 -18.29
CA ASN A 83 -9.66 11.67 -19.51
C ASN A 83 -9.20 10.22 -19.38
N TYR A 84 -8.23 9.94 -18.49
CA TYR A 84 -7.67 8.58 -18.34
C TYR A 84 -8.16 7.88 -17.09
N LEU A 85 -8.09 8.51 -15.94
CA LEU A 85 -8.46 7.90 -14.65
C LEU A 85 -9.87 8.29 -14.18
N GLU A 86 -10.49 9.31 -14.78
CA GLU A 86 -11.81 9.83 -14.42
C GLU A 86 -11.94 9.97 -12.89
N SER A 87 -11.01 10.72 -12.25
CA SER A 87 -10.81 10.74 -10.80
C SER A 87 -12.03 11.21 -10.01
N ASP A 88 -12.93 11.98 -10.59
CA ASP A 88 -14.22 12.37 -9.99
C ASP A 88 -15.15 11.16 -9.84
N ARG A 89 -15.08 10.21 -10.77
CA ARG A 89 -15.89 9.00 -10.78
C ARG A 89 -15.22 7.84 -10.06
N PHE A 90 -13.91 7.72 -10.20
CA PHE A 90 -13.07 6.69 -9.62
C PHE A 90 -11.95 7.31 -8.77
N PRO A 91 -12.27 7.84 -7.58
CA PRO A 91 -11.35 8.69 -6.82
C PRO A 91 -10.15 7.96 -6.25
N LYS A 92 -10.15 6.60 -6.23
CA LYS A 92 -9.08 5.81 -5.62
C LYS A 92 -8.69 4.62 -6.47
N ALA A 93 -7.38 4.32 -6.49
CA ALA A 93 -6.90 2.98 -6.77
C ALA A 93 -6.77 2.20 -5.46
N ILE A 94 -7.15 0.91 -5.47
CA ILE A 94 -7.20 0.07 -4.25
C ILE A 94 -6.60 -1.30 -4.58
N PHE A 95 -5.68 -1.78 -3.71
CA PHE A 95 -5.21 -3.15 -3.75
C PHE A 95 -5.47 -3.82 -2.41
N LYS A 96 -6.27 -4.88 -2.40
CA LYS A 96 -6.66 -5.60 -1.19
C LYS A 96 -6.57 -7.11 -1.41
N GLY A 97 -6.12 -7.84 -0.39
CA GLY A 97 -5.95 -9.28 -0.53
C GLY A 97 -5.25 -9.94 0.64
N ARG A 98 -4.44 -10.96 0.33
CA ARG A 98 -3.72 -11.75 1.33
C ARG A 98 -2.26 -11.95 0.93
N ILE A 99 -1.39 -11.99 1.93
CA ILE A 99 0.01 -12.41 1.80
C ILE A 99 0.03 -13.95 1.71
N ILE A 100 0.68 -14.48 0.67
CA ILE A 100 0.75 -15.92 0.42
C ILE A 100 1.65 -16.60 1.45
N GLU A 101 2.82 -16.03 1.71
CA GLU A 101 3.83 -16.58 2.60
C GLU A 101 3.35 -16.56 4.07
N LYS A 102 3.74 -17.60 4.80
CA LYS A 102 3.61 -17.65 6.25
C LYS A 102 4.90 -17.13 6.86
N ILE A 103 5.02 -15.82 7.01
CA ILE A 103 6.17 -15.18 7.65
C ILE A 103 5.80 -14.68 9.04
N ASP A 104 6.79 -14.71 9.93
CA ASP A 104 6.66 -14.09 11.23
C ASP A 104 7.05 -12.62 11.12
N LEU A 105 6.04 -11.75 10.94
CA LEU A 105 6.23 -10.30 10.88
C LEU A 105 6.53 -9.66 12.26
N GLN A 106 6.77 -10.45 13.31
CA GLN A 106 7.25 -9.99 14.61
C GLN A 106 8.78 -10.11 14.74
N SER A 107 9.39 -10.93 13.87
CA SER A 107 10.85 -11.11 13.86
C SER A 107 11.52 -10.08 12.97
N GLU A 108 12.65 -9.54 13.42
CA GLU A 108 13.48 -8.64 12.60
C GLU A 108 14.05 -9.41 11.39
N GLY A 109 14.17 -8.70 10.27
CA GLY A 109 14.73 -9.25 9.04
C GLY A 109 14.07 -8.70 7.79
N THR A 110 14.59 -9.14 6.64
CA THR A 110 14.03 -8.80 5.33
C THR A 110 13.37 -10.03 4.73
N PHE A 111 12.13 -9.89 4.31
CA PHE A 111 11.30 -10.94 3.78
C PHE A 111 10.79 -10.56 2.39
N ILE A 112 10.90 -11.49 1.45
CA ILE A 112 10.25 -11.36 0.15
C ILE A 112 8.89 -12.05 0.24
N ILE A 113 7.84 -11.33 -0.08
CA ILE A 113 6.46 -11.80 -0.02
C ILE A 113 5.78 -11.68 -1.37
N ARG A 114 4.70 -12.44 -1.54
CA ARG A 114 3.75 -12.30 -2.64
C ARG A 114 2.39 -11.89 -2.08
N ALA A 115 1.96 -10.71 -2.47
CA ALA A 115 0.64 -10.19 -2.16
C ALA A 115 -0.33 -10.60 -3.28
N LYS A 116 -1.24 -11.54 -2.99
CA LYS A 116 -2.31 -11.93 -3.93
C LYS A 116 -3.58 -11.18 -3.58
N GLY A 117 -4.18 -10.49 -4.54
CA GLY A 117 -5.38 -9.70 -4.28
C GLY A 117 -6.01 -9.11 -5.53
N MET A 118 -7.05 -8.30 -5.30
CA MET A 118 -7.77 -7.56 -6.33
C MET A 118 -7.23 -6.13 -6.38
N LEU A 119 -6.69 -5.75 -7.53
CA LEU A 119 -6.28 -4.39 -7.86
C LEU A 119 -7.43 -3.72 -8.60
N ASN A 120 -8.02 -2.70 -7.98
CA ASN A 120 -9.02 -1.84 -8.58
C ASN A 120 -8.37 -0.55 -9.06
N VAL A 121 -8.42 -0.29 -10.35
CA VAL A 121 -8.03 0.97 -10.99
C VAL A 121 -9.12 1.32 -11.98
N HIS A 122 -9.53 2.58 -12.05
CA HIS A 122 -10.58 3.06 -12.97
C HIS A 122 -11.89 2.24 -12.86
N GLY A 123 -12.21 1.79 -11.62
CA GLY A 123 -13.41 1.00 -11.33
C GLY A 123 -13.36 -0.47 -11.78
N ILE A 124 -12.28 -0.93 -12.41
CA ILE A 124 -12.10 -2.31 -12.88
C ILE A 124 -11.20 -3.07 -11.93
N GLU A 125 -11.67 -4.21 -11.43
CA GLU A 125 -10.91 -5.11 -10.56
C GLU A 125 -10.19 -6.19 -11.38
N GLN A 126 -8.88 -6.34 -11.14
CA GLN A 126 -8.05 -7.39 -11.72
C GLN A 126 -7.33 -8.17 -10.62
N GLU A 127 -7.33 -9.50 -10.70
CA GLU A 127 -6.54 -10.31 -9.78
C GLU A 127 -5.05 -10.16 -10.10
N ARG A 128 -4.23 -9.84 -9.09
CA ARG A 128 -2.79 -9.66 -9.20
C ARG A 128 -2.05 -10.41 -8.11
N ILE A 129 -0.85 -10.85 -8.45
CA ILE A 129 0.16 -11.32 -7.49
C ILE A 129 1.34 -10.38 -7.61
N ILE A 130 1.54 -9.53 -6.60
CA ILE A 130 2.61 -8.55 -6.57
C ILE A 130 3.68 -9.03 -5.59
N LYS A 131 4.94 -9.09 -6.07
CA LYS A 131 6.10 -9.39 -5.25
C LYS A 131 6.54 -8.12 -4.53
N SER A 132 6.74 -8.21 -3.22
CA SER A 132 7.13 -7.08 -2.39
C SER A 132 8.24 -7.48 -1.43
N SER A 133 9.05 -6.52 -1.00
CA SER A 133 10.03 -6.66 0.09
C SER A 133 9.47 -6.02 1.36
N ILE A 134 9.59 -6.73 2.47
CA ILE A 134 9.25 -6.20 3.80
C ILE A 134 10.51 -6.32 4.66
N THR A 135 10.97 -5.21 5.21
CA THR A 135 12.08 -5.18 6.19
C THR A 135 11.55 -4.73 7.53
N ILE A 136 11.76 -5.56 8.57
CA ILE A 136 11.38 -5.26 9.95
C ILE A 136 12.65 -4.97 10.73
N ARG A 137 12.72 -3.79 11.32
CA ARG A 137 13.82 -3.32 12.16
C ARG A 137 13.33 -2.29 13.17
N ASP A 138 13.82 -2.38 14.42
CA ASP A 138 13.53 -1.40 15.49
C ASP A 138 12.02 -1.14 15.69
N GLY A 139 11.19 -2.18 15.56
CA GLY A 139 9.74 -2.06 15.71
C GLY A 139 9.01 -1.34 14.57
N LYS A 140 9.68 -1.09 13.44
CA LYS A 140 9.14 -0.51 12.22
C LYS A 140 9.16 -1.53 11.08
N LEU A 141 8.21 -1.42 10.18
CA LEU A 141 8.15 -2.22 8.97
C LEU A 141 8.29 -1.30 7.76
N GLN A 142 9.32 -1.55 6.95
CA GLN A 142 9.49 -0.91 5.65
C GLN A 142 8.95 -1.82 4.56
N LEU A 143 8.14 -1.25 3.67
CA LEU A 143 7.55 -1.93 2.52
C LEU A 143 8.12 -1.32 1.23
N GLU A 144 8.53 -2.18 0.31
CA GLU A 144 8.93 -1.80 -1.04
C GLU A 144 8.31 -2.76 -2.06
N SER A 145 7.81 -2.22 -3.16
CA SER A 145 7.20 -3.02 -4.22
C SER A 145 7.28 -2.32 -5.56
N ASP A 146 7.68 -3.06 -6.59
CA ASP A 146 7.69 -2.62 -7.98
C ASP A 146 6.85 -3.59 -8.81
N PHE A 147 5.95 -3.06 -9.63
CA PHE A 147 5.08 -3.86 -10.48
C PHE A 147 4.60 -3.04 -11.67
N SER A 148 4.01 -3.72 -12.66
CA SER A 148 3.46 -3.05 -13.82
C SER A 148 1.93 -3.21 -13.90
N VAL A 149 1.30 -2.23 -14.54
CA VAL A 149 -0.15 -2.16 -14.75
C VAL A 149 -0.42 -1.90 -16.23
N PRO A 150 -0.87 -2.92 -16.99
CA PRO A 150 -1.37 -2.72 -18.34
C PRO A 150 -2.67 -1.88 -18.29
N LEU A 151 -2.70 -0.78 -19.04
CA LEU A 151 -3.86 0.13 -19.05
C LEU A 151 -5.11 -0.56 -19.61
N SER A 152 -4.93 -1.46 -20.56
CA SER A 152 -6.01 -2.26 -21.16
C SER A 152 -6.78 -3.13 -20.16
N ASP A 153 -6.09 -3.63 -19.11
CA ASP A 153 -6.72 -4.47 -18.08
C ASP A 153 -7.73 -3.69 -17.23
N HIS A 154 -7.64 -2.36 -17.27
CA HIS A 154 -8.50 -1.45 -16.52
C HIS A 154 -9.38 -0.57 -17.42
N ASN A 155 -9.58 -0.99 -18.71
CA ASN A 155 -10.38 -0.27 -19.71
C ASN A 155 -9.91 1.20 -19.93
N ILE A 156 -8.62 1.49 -19.71
CA ILE A 156 -8.04 2.79 -19.99
C ILE A 156 -7.52 2.77 -21.42
N THR A 157 -8.12 3.58 -22.28
CA THR A 157 -7.79 3.62 -23.72
C THR A 157 -6.88 4.80 -24.03
N ILE A 158 -5.77 4.54 -24.71
CA ILE A 158 -4.86 5.56 -25.24
C ILE A 158 -5.30 5.96 -26.63
N PRO A 159 -5.66 7.23 -26.89
CA PRO A 159 -5.98 7.70 -28.24
C PRO A 159 -4.78 7.53 -29.19
N ARG A 160 -5.03 7.13 -30.44
CA ARG A 160 -3.97 6.88 -31.44
C ARG A 160 -3.02 8.06 -31.65
N ILE A 161 -3.50 9.28 -31.50
CA ILE A 161 -2.70 10.50 -31.69
C ILE A 161 -1.61 10.68 -30.61
N VAL A 162 -1.73 10.03 -29.47
CA VAL A 162 -0.80 10.10 -28.33
C VAL A 162 -0.18 8.74 -27.97
N ASN A 163 -0.35 7.70 -28.79
CA ASN A 163 0.12 6.35 -28.50
C ASN A 163 1.67 6.24 -28.38
N GLN A 164 2.41 7.20 -28.92
CA GLN A 164 3.87 7.28 -28.77
C GLN A 164 4.31 8.13 -27.58
N LYS A 165 3.35 8.73 -26.85
CA LYS A 165 3.59 9.59 -25.68
C LYS A 165 3.12 8.99 -24.37
N ILE A 166 2.33 7.92 -24.41
CA ILE A 166 1.83 7.24 -23.24
C ILE A 166 2.11 5.75 -23.42
N ALA A 167 2.75 5.13 -22.43
CA ALA A 167 3.03 3.70 -22.44
C ALA A 167 1.74 2.90 -22.21
N GLU A 168 1.61 1.75 -22.88
CA GLU A 168 0.47 0.83 -22.68
C GLU A 168 0.53 0.10 -21.33
N GLU A 169 1.74 -0.01 -20.78
CA GLU A 169 2.03 -0.63 -19.48
C GLU A 169 2.78 0.36 -18.58
N ILE A 170 2.19 0.67 -17.44
CA ILE A 170 2.69 1.66 -16.50
C ILE A 170 3.48 0.95 -15.41
N GLN A 171 4.73 1.40 -15.17
CA GLN A 171 5.53 0.94 -14.05
C GLN A 171 5.08 1.66 -12.77
N VAL A 172 4.90 0.92 -11.68
CA VAL A 172 4.47 1.46 -10.39
C VAL A 172 5.46 1.02 -9.32
N SER A 173 5.98 1.99 -8.58
CA SER A 173 6.82 1.78 -7.40
C SER A 173 6.10 2.30 -6.17
N ILE A 174 6.10 1.53 -5.10
CA ILE A 174 5.59 1.95 -3.80
C ILE A 174 6.65 1.69 -2.73
N GLN A 175 6.84 2.67 -1.86
CA GLN A 175 7.66 2.56 -0.67
C GLN A 175 6.96 3.19 0.52
N GLY A 176 7.16 2.64 1.71
CA GLY A 176 6.55 3.21 2.89
C GLY A 176 7.02 2.57 4.19
N GLU A 177 6.81 3.31 5.26
CA GLU A 177 7.05 2.87 6.62
C GLU A 177 5.71 2.60 7.31
N MET A 178 5.62 1.49 8.02
CA MET A 178 4.43 1.10 8.76
C MET A 178 4.75 0.94 10.24
N GLU A 179 3.82 1.30 11.08
CA GLU A 179 3.90 1.19 12.54
C GLU A 179 2.79 0.30 13.08
N GLN A 180 3.08 -0.39 14.17
CA GLN A 180 2.06 -1.21 14.85
C GLN A 180 1.00 -0.33 15.47
N LEU A 181 -0.27 -0.65 15.18
CA LEU A 181 -1.39 -0.05 15.89
C LEU A 181 -1.45 -0.62 17.31
N GLN A 182 -1.11 0.21 18.30
CA GLN A 182 -1.38 -0.10 19.71
C GLN A 182 -2.88 0.03 19.95
N ARG A 183 -3.54 -1.04 20.38
CA ARG A 183 -4.91 -0.91 20.93
C ARG A 183 -4.81 -0.22 22.28
N SER A 184 -5.34 1.01 22.34
CA SER A 184 -5.67 1.69 23.60
C SER A 184 -6.82 0.98 24.31
#